data_65ed6694d1fbd48cc2ce03d43356043e
#
_entry.id   65ed6694d1fbd48cc2ce03d43356043e
#
_cell.length_a   1.000
_cell.length_b   1.000
_cell.length_c   1.000
_cell.angle_alpha   90.00
_cell.angle_beta   90.00
_cell.angle_gamma   90.00
#
_symmetry.space_group_name_H-M   'P 1'
#
loop_
_entity.id
_entity.type
_entity.pdbx_description
1 polymer ?
#
loop_
_entity_poly.entity_id
_entity_poly.type
_entity_poly.pdbx_seq_one_letter_code
_entity_poly.pdbx_strand_id
1 'polypeptide(L)'
;LPRYGILLLMFRRPAPIREFPKKYLIIGGLLFVFYESSISLSLGLASTDASSVEVSLVNYLWPTMMVLLSAGVSHRKHAVVKVLPGAIVATAGVVLAVGGNSGLDWHAAVQHIAANPLPYALAFVGALAWSVYAVFTPAMSHGVDGTSLFFPCVAVALWIIHFASGQGWPAEPPSLVAWL
;
A
#
# COMPACT_ATOMS: atom_id res chain seq x y z
N LEU A 1 -0.70 13.21 6.46
CA LEU A 1 -0.66 13.10 4.98
C LEU A 1 -0.79 14.45 4.24
N PRO A 2 -1.72 15.40 4.59
CA PRO A 2 -1.84 16.66 3.83
C PRO A 2 -0.61 17.56 3.90
N ARG A 3 0.13 17.57 5.02
CA ARG A 3 1.37 18.37 5.19
C ARG A 3 2.48 17.95 4.22
N TYR A 4 2.67 16.64 4.02
CA TYR A 4 3.67 16.15 3.05
C TYR A 4 3.31 16.52 1.62
N GLY A 5 2.02 16.48 1.27
CA GLY A 5 1.54 16.93 -0.04
C GLY A 5 1.82 18.43 -0.26
N ILE A 6 1.54 19.27 0.73
CA ILE A 6 1.78 20.73 0.66
C ILE A 6 3.30 21.01 0.61
N LEU A 7 4.11 20.35 1.45
CA LEU A 7 5.55 20.51 1.44
C LEU A 7 6.18 20.04 0.12
N LEU A 8 5.73 18.91 -0.44
CA LEU A 8 6.18 18.45 -1.75
C LEU A 8 5.82 19.44 -2.87
N LEU A 9 4.63 20.03 -2.82
CA LEU A 9 4.23 21.07 -3.77
C LEU A 9 5.03 22.37 -3.62
N MET A 10 5.47 22.71 -2.38
CA MET A 10 6.28 23.90 -2.13
C MET A 10 7.74 23.74 -2.52
N PHE A 11 8.34 22.55 -2.34
CA PHE A 11 9.77 22.32 -2.52
C PHE A 11 10.15 21.61 -3.82
N ARG A 12 9.22 20.89 -4.46
CA ARG A 12 9.39 20.30 -5.78
C ARG A 12 8.24 20.74 -6.66
N ARG A 13 8.52 21.58 -7.65
CA ARG A 13 7.55 21.84 -8.71
C ARG A 13 7.26 20.52 -9.41
N PRO A 14 6.00 20.04 -9.39
CA PRO A 14 5.65 18.82 -10.13
C PRO A 14 6.04 19.02 -11.59
N ALA A 15 6.59 17.98 -12.20
CA ALA A 15 6.84 18.00 -13.63
C ALA A 15 5.52 18.30 -14.36
N PRO A 16 5.52 19.08 -15.43
CA PRO A 16 4.29 19.37 -16.16
C PRO A 16 3.69 18.05 -16.69
N ILE A 17 2.38 17.92 -16.61
CA ILE A 17 1.64 16.68 -16.96
C ILE A 17 2.01 16.18 -18.37
N ARG A 18 2.42 17.07 -19.25
CA ARG A 18 2.84 16.73 -20.62
C ARG A 18 4.12 15.89 -20.70
N GLU A 19 4.96 15.93 -19.67
CA GLU A 19 6.21 15.16 -19.60
C GLU A 19 5.98 13.72 -19.13
N PHE A 20 4.78 13.44 -18.58
CA PHE A 20 4.48 12.12 -18.10
C PHE A 20 4.13 11.15 -19.23
N PRO A 21 4.79 9.98 -19.31
CA PRO A 21 4.37 8.94 -20.24
C PRO A 21 2.93 8.51 -19.96
N LYS A 22 2.09 8.46 -20.99
CA LYS A 22 0.65 8.10 -20.84
C LYS A 22 0.43 6.78 -20.12
N LYS A 23 1.28 5.78 -20.39
CA LYS A 23 1.22 4.47 -19.70
C LYS A 23 1.45 4.62 -18.20
N TYR A 24 2.41 5.44 -17.80
CA TYR A 24 2.71 5.69 -16.38
C TYR A 24 1.58 6.45 -15.70
N LEU A 25 1.02 7.48 -16.34
CA LEU A 25 -0.13 8.22 -15.78
C LEU A 25 -1.33 7.31 -15.53
N ILE A 26 -1.67 6.45 -16.49
CA ILE A 26 -2.88 5.61 -16.38
C ILE A 26 -2.60 4.40 -15.51
N ILE A 27 -1.64 3.55 -15.90
CA ILE A 27 -1.40 2.27 -15.20
C ILE A 27 -0.74 2.53 -13.85
N GLY A 28 0.30 3.35 -13.80
CA GLY A 28 0.99 3.69 -12.57
C GLY A 28 0.07 4.44 -11.60
N GLY A 29 -0.68 5.43 -12.09
CA GLY A 29 -1.64 6.18 -11.29
C GLY A 29 -2.76 5.29 -10.73
N LEU A 30 -3.35 4.40 -11.54
CA LEU A 30 -4.37 3.46 -11.09
C LEU A 30 -3.85 2.49 -10.04
N LEU A 31 -2.66 1.90 -10.25
CA LEU A 31 -2.04 0.99 -9.28
C LEU A 31 -1.74 1.71 -7.96
N PHE A 32 -1.23 2.94 -8.03
CA PHE A 32 -0.91 3.74 -6.86
C PHE A 32 -2.17 4.10 -6.06
N VAL A 33 -3.20 4.65 -6.73
CA VAL A 33 -4.46 5.03 -6.08
C VAL A 33 -5.16 3.79 -5.52
N PHE A 34 -5.15 2.68 -6.27
CA PHE A 34 -5.75 1.43 -5.82
C PHE A 34 -5.07 0.89 -4.57
N TYR A 35 -3.72 0.89 -4.52
CA TYR A 35 -2.97 0.45 -3.34
C TYR A 35 -3.31 1.28 -2.10
N GLU A 36 -3.17 2.60 -2.20
CA GLU A 36 -3.41 3.53 -1.08
C GLU A 36 -4.86 3.45 -0.57
N SER A 37 -5.82 3.34 -1.50
CA SER A 37 -7.23 3.17 -1.15
C SER A 37 -7.49 1.81 -0.49
N SER A 38 -6.88 0.74 -1.02
CA SER A 38 -7.03 -0.61 -0.48
C SER A 38 -6.51 -0.73 0.94
N ILE A 39 -5.32 -0.21 1.22
CA ILE A 39 -4.75 -0.28 2.58
C ILE A 39 -5.52 0.61 3.55
N SER A 40 -5.95 1.80 3.12
CA SER A 40 -6.77 2.69 3.95
C SER A 40 -8.11 2.05 4.33
N LEU A 41 -8.80 1.43 3.36
CA LEU A 41 -10.04 0.69 3.60
C LEU A 41 -9.81 -0.55 4.46
N SER A 42 -8.75 -1.29 4.19
CA SER A 42 -8.38 -2.48 4.94
C SER A 42 -8.22 -2.18 6.43
N LEU A 43 -7.50 -1.13 6.78
CA LEU A 43 -7.34 -0.66 8.17
C LEU A 43 -8.63 -0.10 8.75
N GLY A 44 -9.41 0.64 7.96
CA GLY A 44 -10.71 1.17 8.40
C GLY A 44 -11.76 0.10 8.66
N LEU A 45 -11.67 -1.06 8.02
CA LEU A 45 -12.58 -2.20 8.20
C LEU A 45 -12.08 -3.21 9.24
N ALA A 46 -10.87 -3.06 9.74
CA ALA A 46 -10.36 -3.87 10.83
C ALA A 46 -11.13 -3.54 12.12
N SER A 47 -11.69 -4.56 12.75
CA SER A 47 -12.64 -4.41 13.87
C SER A 47 -11.96 -4.25 15.23
N THR A 48 -10.68 -4.60 15.33
CA THR A 48 -9.89 -4.55 16.56
C THR A 48 -8.46 -4.12 16.30
N ASP A 49 -7.75 -3.65 17.33
CA ASP A 49 -6.32 -3.32 17.22
C ASP A 49 -5.50 -4.55 16.78
N ALA A 50 -5.83 -5.73 17.28
CA ALA A 50 -5.18 -6.98 16.88
C ALA A 50 -5.37 -7.25 15.38
N SER A 51 -6.59 -7.13 14.85
CA SER A 51 -6.85 -7.32 13.42
C SER A 51 -6.19 -6.24 12.56
N SER A 52 -6.02 -5.01 13.07
CA SER A 52 -5.28 -3.95 12.37
C SER A 52 -3.78 -4.29 12.24
N VAL A 53 -3.19 -4.89 13.28
CA VAL A 53 -1.82 -5.40 13.24
C VAL A 53 -1.68 -6.55 12.25
N GLU A 54 -2.61 -7.51 12.26
CA GLU A 54 -2.63 -8.65 11.34
C GLU A 54 -2.76 -8.21 9.88
N VAL A 55 -3.67 -7.28 9.59
CA VAL A 55 -3.86 -6.65 8.27
C VAL A 55 -2.58 -5.94 7.82
N SER A 56 -1.91 -5.22 8.72
CA SER A 56 -0.63 -4.57 8.44
C SER A 56 0.45 -5.60 8.09
N LEU A 57 0.49 -6.75 8.78
CA LEU A 57 1.39 -7.86 8.45
C LEU A 57 1.16 -8.39 7.04
N VAL A 58 -0.10 -8.57 6.64
CA VAL A 58 -0.45 -8.97 5.27
C VAL A 58 0.04 -7.94 4.27
N ASN A 59 -0.15 -6.65 4.54
CA ASN A 59 0.36 -5.59 3.68
C ASN A 59 1.90 -5.62 3.58
N TYR A 60 2.62 -5.89 4.66
CA TYR A 60 4.09 -5.99 4.66
C TYR A 60 4.66 -7.14 3.82
N LEU A 61 3.83 -7.95 3.18
CA LEU A 61 4.29 -8.91 2.18
C LEU A 61 4.74 -8.25 0.86
N TRP A 62 4.40 -6.97 0.61
CA TRP A 62 4.74 -6.30 -0.64
C TRP A 62 6.24 -6.31 -1.02
N PRO A 63 7.21 -6.16 -0.08
CA PRO A 63 8.62 -6.22 -0.46
C PRO A 63 9.03 -7.63 -0.94
N THR A 64 8.52 -8.66 -0.28
CA THR A 64 8.73 -10.05 -0.67
C THR A 64 8.13 -10.34 -2.05
N MET A 65 6.88 -9.90 -2.28
CA MET A 65 6.21 -10.02 -3.57
C MET A 65 6.96 -9.26 -4.68
N MET A 66 7.47 -8.05 -4.39
CA MET A 66 8.26 -7.24 -5.32
C MET A 66 9.54 -7.97 -5.74
N VAL A 67 10.27 -8.56 -4.79
CA VAL A 67 11.50 -9.31 -5.09
C VAL A 67 11.20 -10.55 -5.93
N LEU A 68 10.16 -11.31 -5.57
CA LEU A 68 9.74 -12.50 -6.31
C LEU A 68 9.26 -12.14 -7.72
N LEU A 69 8.45 -11.09 -7.85
CA LEU A 69 7.96 -10.60 -9.13
C LEU A 69 9.12 -10.11 -10.02
N SER A 70 10.03 -9.32 -9.45
CA SER A 70 11.23 -8.85 -10.17
C SER A 70 12.11 -10.01 -10.66
N ALA A 71 12.29 -11.04 -9.82
CA ALA A 71 13.02 -12.24 -10.20
C ALA A 71 12.28 -13.04 -11.29
N GLY A 72 10.95 -13.12 -11.22
CA GLY A 72 10.11 -13.81 -12.20
C GLY A 72 10.12 -13.13 -13.58
N VAL A 73 10.11 -11.80 -13.61
CA VAL A 73 10.20 -11.00 -14.85
C VAL A 73 11.61 -10.98 -15.43
N SER A 74 12.62 -11.28 -14.60
CA SER A 74 14.00 -11.38 -15.04
C SER A 74 14.17 -12.59 -15.95
N HIS A 75 14.82 -12.41 -17.11
CA HIS A 75 15.12 -13.51 -18.03
C HIS A 75 16.23 -14.45 -17.53
N ARG A 76 16.64 -14.35 -16.26
CA ARG A 76 17.69 -15.19 -15.67
C ARG A 76 17.09 -16.51 -15.17
N LYS A 77 17.57 -17.62 -15.70
CA LYS A 77 17.20 -18.97 -15.22
C LYS A 77 17.42 -19.07 -13.69
N HIS A 78 16.44 -19.63 -13.01
CA HIS A 78 16.47 -19.85 -11.55
C HIS A 78 16.57 -18.57 -10.67
N ALA A 79 16.26 -17.38 -11.20
CA ALA A 79 16.31 -16.15 -10.40
C ALA A 79 15.39 -16.24 -9.16
N VAL A 80 14.16 -16.72 -9.34
CA VAL A 80 13.19 -16.90 -8.24
C VAL A 80 13.74 -17.82 -7.15
N VAL A 81 14.32 -18.98 -7.53
CA VAL A 81 14.88 -19.95 -6.59
C VAL A 81 16.02 -19.35 -5.78
N LYS A 82 16.83 -18.49 -6.38
CA LYS A 82 17.97 -17.84 -5.70
C LYS A 82 17.53 -16.79 -4.67
N VAL A 83 16.42 -16.08 -4.92
CA VAL A 83 15.94 -15.03 -4.01
C VAL A 83 14.96 -15.57 -2.95
N LEU A 84 14.39 -16.76 -3.17
CA LEU A 84 13.39 -17.34 -2.30
C LEU A 84 13.84 -17.49 -0.83
N PRO A 85 15.05 -17.98 -0.52
CA PRO A 85 15.49 -18.08 0.88
C PRO A 85 15.53 -16.73 1.58
N GLY A 86 16.05 -15.68 0.91
CA GLY A 86 16.09 -14.32 1.44
C GLY A 86 14.69 -13.74 1.64
N ALA A 87 13.77 -14.02 0.72
CA ALA A 87 12.37 -13.59 0.83
C ALA A 87 11.67 -14.23 2.05
N ILE A 88 11.92 -15.52 2.30
CA ILE A 88 11.40 -16.25 3.48
C ILE A 88 11.95 -15.63 4.77
N VAL A 89 13.26 -15.41 4.85
CA VAL A 89 13.90 -14.83 6.04
C VAL A 89 13.38 -13.40 6.28
N ALA A 90 13.24 -12.59 5.23
CA ALA A 90 12.72 -11.23 5.35
C ALA A 90 11.26 -11.22 5.85
N THR A 91 10.42 -12.08 5.30
CA THR A 91 9.01 -12.21 5.74
C THR A 91 8.93 -12.68 7.19
N ALA A 92 9.71 -13.69 7.58
CA ALA A 92 9.79 -14.14 8.96
C ALA A 92 10.25 -13.02 9.91
N GLY A 93 11.24 -12.23 9.49
CA GLY A 93 11.71 -11.07 10.25
C GLY A 93 10.62 -10.02 10.47
N VAL A 94 9.82 -9.72 9.44
CA VAL A 94 8.68 -8.80 9.56
C VAL A 94 7.62 -9.34 10.54
N VAL A 95 7.27 -10.63 10.42
CA VAL A 95 6.31 -11.28 11.34
C VAL A 95 6.78 -11.20 12.78
N LEU A 96 8.07 -11.46 13.03
CA LEU A 96 8.65 -11.35 14.37
C LEU A 96 8.70 -9.90 14.87
N ALA A 97 9.05 -8.95 14.02
CA ALA A 97 9.18 -7.55 14.40
C ALA A 97 7.83 -6.90 14.72
N VAL A 98 6.81 -7.16 13.90
CA VAL A 98 5.46 -6.59 14.05
C VAL A 98 4.63 -7.37 15.07
N GLY A 99 4.81 -8.70 15.14
CA GLY A 99 4.15 -9.56 16.12
C GLY A 99 4.62 -9.31 17.57
N GLY A 100 5.78 -8.67 17.76
CA GLY A 100 6.28 -8.22 19.05
C GLY A 100 6.44 -9.31 20.11
N ASN A 101 6.65 -8.86 21.37
CA ASN A 101 6.79 -9.74 22.53
C ASN A 101 5.48 -10.45 22.95
N SER A 102 4.32 -9.96 22.52
CA SER A 102 3.02 -10.56 22.80
C SER A 102 2.70 -11.78 21.93
N GLY A 103 3.53 -12.04 20.91
CA GLY A 103 3.33 -13.13 19.96
C GLY A 103 2.07 -12.94 19.10
N LEU A 104 2.15 -13.29 17.84
CA LEU A 104 0.95 -13.35 17.00
C LEU A 104 0.16 -14.62 17.40
N ASP A 105 -1.05 -14.44 17.90
CA ASP A 105 -1.95 -15.57 18.13
C ASP A 105 -2.53 -16.05 16.80
N TRP A 106 -1.90 -17.05 16.22
CA TRP A 106 -2.31 -17.65 14.95
C TRP A 106 -3.72 -18.19 14.95
N HIS A 107 -4.18 -18.70 16.10
CA HIS A 107 -5.54 -19.22 16.21
C HIS A 107 -6.56 -18.08 16.17
N ALA A 108 -6.30 -17.00 16.91
CA ALA A 108 -7.12 -15.80 16.86
C ALA A 108 -7.09 -15.15 15.47
N ALA A 109 -5.92 -15.05 14.82
CA ALA A 109 -5.79 -14.51 13.48
C ALA A 109 -6.64 -15.27 12.44
N VAL A 110 -6.62 -16.61 12.49
CA VAL A 110 -7.48 -17.44 11.61
C VAL A 110 -8.97 -17.18 11.88
N GLN A 111 -9.37 -17.02 13.14
CA GLN A 111 -10.75 -16.69 13.50
C GLN A 111 -11.14 -15.30 13.02
N HIS A 112 -10.27 -14.30 13.15
CA HIS A 112 -10.52 -12.95 12.65
C HIS A 112 -10.67 -12.93 11.13
N ILE A 113 -9.79 -13.65 10.40
CA ILE A 113 -9.89 -13.80 8.94
C ILE A 113 -11.22 -14.49 8.55
N ALA A 114 -11.61 -15.54 9.26
CA ALA A 114 -12.85 -16.26 8.99
C ALA A 114 -14.10 -15.39 9.26
N ALA A 115 -14.05 -14.57 10.31
CA ALA A 115 -15.15 -13.68 10.70
C ALA A 115 -15.28 -12.46 9.74
N ASN A 116 -14.16 -11.89 9.31
CA ASN A 116 -14.13 -10.73 8.42
C ASN A 116 -12.95 -10.82 7.42
N PRO A 117 -13.09 -11.53 6.30
CA PRO A 117 -12.00 -11.75 5.36
C PRO A 117 -11.65 -10.51 4.51
N LEU A 118 -12.57 -9.55 4.38
CA LEU A 118 -12.45 -8.43 3.47
C LEU A 118 -11.22 -7.53 3.72
N PRO A 119 -10.91 -7.12 4.97
CA PRO A 119 -9.70 -6.34 5.26
C PRO A 119 -8.42 -7.03 4.82
N TYR A 120 -8.30 -8.34 5.07
CA TYR A 120 -7.12 -9.13 4.70
C TYR A 120 -6.97 -9.28 3.20
N ALA A 121 -8.08 -9.51 2.49
CA ALA A 121 -8.10 -9.58 1.04
C ALA A 121 -7.68 -8.24 0.41
N LEU A 122 -8.19 -7.10 0.93
CA LEU A 122 -7.82 -5.76 0.48
C LEU A 122 -6.33 -5.48 0.72
N ALA A 123 -5.81 -5.83 1.90
CA ALA A 123 -4.38 -5.67 2.22
C ALA A 123 -3.50 -6.49 1.28
N PHE A 124 -3.88 -7.75 1.00
CA PHE A 124 -3.13 -8.64 0.12
C PHE A 124 -3.12 -8.15 -1.33
N VAL A 125 -4.30 -7.81 -1.87
CA VAL A 125 -4.42 -7.32 -3.27
C VAL A 125 -3.76 -5.94 -3.40
N GLY A 126 -3.85 -5.10 -2.37
CA GLY A 126 -3.11 -3.84 -2.30
C GLY A 126 -1.60 -4.07 -2.34
N ALA A 127 -1.06 -4.97 -1.52
CA ALA A 127 0.36 -5.32 -1.50
C ALA A 127 0.84 -5.85 -2.87
N LEU A 128 0.00 -6.64 -3.55
CA LEU A 128 0.29 -7.13 -4.90
C LEU A 128 0.31 -5.97 -5.91
N ALA A 129 -0.67 -5.08 -5.87
CA ALA A 129 -0.74 -3.90 -6.74
C ALA A 129 0.48 -2.99 -6.56
N TRP A 130 0.90 -2.77 -5.31
CA TRP A 130 2.12 -2.01 -5.00
C TRP A 130 3.38 -2.69 -5.53
N SER A 131 3.47 -4.01 -5.41
CA SER A 131 4.60 -4.78 -5.94
C SER A 131 4.70 -4.66 -7.46
N VAL A 132 3.56 -4.74 -8.16
CA VAL A 132 3.50 -4.53 -9.61
C VAL A 132 3.89 -3.10 -9.96
N TYR A 133 3.35 -2.09 -9.25
CA TYR A 133 3.73 -0.70 -9.43
C TYR A 133 5.25 -0.52 -9.28
N ALA A 134 5.84 -1.00 -8.19
CA ALA A 134 7.26 -0.83 -7.89
C ALA A 134 8.18 -1.48 -8.93
N VAL A 135 7.83 -2.68 -9.43
CA VAL A 135 8.64 -3.40 -10.41
C VAL A 135 8.57 -2.77 -11.81
N PHE A 136 7.41 -2.29 -12.22
CA PHE A 136 7.20 -1.80 -13.58
C PHE A 136 7.34 -0.28 -13.73
N THR A 137 7.24 0.49 -12.64
CA THR A 137 7.38 1.95 -12.67
C THR A 137 8.67 2.43 -13.31
N PRO A 138 9.87 1.89 -13.02
CA PRO A 138 11.11 2.37 -13.64
C PRO A 138 11.08 2.32 -15.19
N ALA A 139 10.44 1.28 -15.74
CA ALA A 139 10.32 1.14 -17.19
C ALA A 139 9.23 2.03 -17.79
N MET A 140 8.20 2.40 -17.02
CA MET A 140 7.07 3.18 -17.49
C MET A 140 7.25 4.69 -17.30
N SER A 141 7.93 5.09 -16.21
CA SER A 141 8.04 6.50 -15.79
C SER A 141 9.11 7.28 -16.55
N HIS A 142 10.08 6.60 -17.16
CA HIS A 142 11.26 7.19 -17.79
C HIS A 142 11.98 8.18 -16.86
N GLY A 143 11.97 7.92 -15.54
CA GLY A 143 12.59 8.76 -14.54
C GLY A 143 11.74 9.91 -14.02
N VAL A 144 10.50 10.08 -14.51
CA VAL A 144 9.57 11.10 -13.99
C VAL A 144 8.89 10.59 -12.72
N ASP A 145 8.90 11.42 -11.67
CA ASP A 145 8.24 11.11 -10.38
C ASP A 145 6.79 11.61 -10.39
N GLY A 146 5.84 10.68 -10.36
CA GLY A 146 4.41 10.95 -10.35
C GLY A 146 3.79 11.08 -8.95
N THR A 147 4.56 10.91 -7.88
CA THR A 147 4.06 10.86 -6.50
C THR A 147 3.24 12.10 -6.14
N SER A 148 3.74 13.30 -6.49
CA SER A 148 3.04 14.57 -6.23
C SER A 148 1.70 14.71 -6.96
N LEU A 149 1.53 14.02 -8.09
CA LEU A 149 0.28 13.99 -8.85
C LEU A 149 -0.67 12.91 -8.33
N PHE A 150 -0.14 11.75 -7.96
CA PHE A 150 -0.97 10.62 -7.55
C PHE A 150 -1.57 10.77 -6.15
N PHE A 151 -0.88 11.41 -5.19
CA PHE A 151 -1.44 11.65 -3.85
C PHE A 151 -2.71 12.49 -3.83
N PRO A 152 -2.85 13.60 -4.58
CA PRO A 152 -4.14 14.28 -4.73
C PRO A 152 -5.24 13.36 -5.26
N CYS A 153 -4.93 12.47 -6.23
CA CYS A 153 -5.89 11.50 -6.74
C CYS A 153 -6.33 10.50 -5.66
N VAL A 154 -5.41 10.05 -4.81
CA VAL A 154 -5.72 9.23 -3.62
C VAL A 154 -6.67 9.97 -2.68
N ALA A 155 -6.38 11.24 -2.38
CA ALA A 155 -7.24 12.04 -1.51
C ALA A 155 -8.66 12.13 -2.06
N VAL A 156 -8.82 12.40 -3.37
CA VAL A 156 -10.13 12.44 -4.04
C VAL A 156 -10.82 11.06 -3.97
N ALA A 157 -10.09 9.98 -4.25
CA ALA A 157 -10.65 8.63 -4.21
C ALA A 157 -11.15 8.27 -2.79
N LEU A 158 -10.37 8.58 -1.76
CA LEU A 158 -10.77 8.34 -0.36
C LEU A 158 -11.99 9.19 0.05
N TRP A 159 -12.08 10.45 -0.40
CA TRP A 159 -13.28 11.26 -0.17
C TRP A 159 -14.51 10.69 -0.87
N ILE A 160 -14.37 10.22 -2.11
CA ILE A 160 -15.47 9.55 -2.83
C ILE A 160 -15.93 8.31 -2.06
N ILE A 161 -15.00 7.48 -1.59
CA ILE A 161 -15.31 6.28 -0.80
C ILE A 161 -16.02 6.66 0.50
N HIS A 162 -15.53 7.68 1.21
CA HIS A 162 -16.09 8.17 2.45
C HIS A 162 -17.58 8.58 2.29
N PHE A 163 -17.88 9.42 1.31
CA PHE A 163 -19.26 9.83 1.05
C PHE A 163 -20.14 8.71 0.50
N ALA A 164 -19.59 7.83 -0.36
CA ALA A 164 -20.30 6.67 -0.87
C ALA A 164 -20.66 5.66 0.23
N SER A 165 -19.88 5.62 1.32
CA SER A 165 -20.16 4.82 2.52
C SER A 165 -21.28 5.40 3.40
N GLY A 166 -21.92 6.49 2.99
CA GLY A 166 -23.00 7.14 3.74
C GLY A 166 -22.50 7.97 4.94
N GLN A 167 -21.20 8.19 5.07
CA GLN A 167 -20.62 9.03 6.11
C GLN A 167 -20.77 10.50 5.71
N GLY A 168 -21.26 11.31 6.63
CA GLY A 168 -21.39 12.77 6.46
C GLY A 168 -20.06 13.50 6.65
N TRP A 169 -20.11 14.84 6.66
CA TRP A 169 -18.96 15.64 7.06
C TRP A 169 -18.55 15.31 8.49
N PRO A 170 -17.23 15.24 8.79
CA PRO A 170 -16.75 15.07 10.15
C PRO A 170 -17.38 16.14 11.06
N ALA A 171 -18.04 15.72 12.12
CA ALA A 171 -18.72 16.64 13.04
C ALA A 171 -17.74 17.55 13.78
N GLU A 172 -16.49 17.09 13.95
CA GLU A 172 -15.43 17.88 14.56
C GLU A 172 -14.19 17.89 13.64
N PRO A 173 -13.48 19.03 13.52
CA PRO A 173 -12.20 19.05 12.83
C PRO A 173 -11.22 18.13 13.58
N PRO A 174 -10.38 17.40 12.87
CA PRO A 174 -9.38 16.55 13.52
C PRO A 174 -8.53 17.38 14.48
N SER A 175 -8.33 16.85 15.68
CA SER A 175 -7.51 17.53 16.71
C SER A 175 -6.10 17.85 16.17
N LEU A 176 -5.46 18.89 16.68
CA LEU A 176 -4.08 19.24 16.30
C LEU A 176 -3.11 18.05 16.44
N VAL A 177 -3.37 17.15 17.39
CA VAL A 177 -2.60 15.91 17.60
C VAL A 177 -2.75 14.93 16.44
N ALA A 178 -3.92 14.87 15.80
CA ALA A 178 -4.13 14.02 14.62
C ALA A 178 -3.40 14.55 13.36
N TRP A 179 -2.91 15.80 13.41
CA TRP A 179 -2.15 16.44 12.34
C TRP A 179 -0.62 16.36 12.56
N LEU A 180 -0.17 16.02 13.77
CA LEU A 180 1.24 15.86 14.14
C LEU A 180 1.71 14.44 13.96
#